data_1e03e3288d240fbe43580d6e0855f58e
#
_entry.id   1e03e3288d240fbe43580d6e0855f58e
#
_cell.length_a   1.000
_cell.length_b   1.000
_cell.length_c   1.000
_cell.angle_alpha   90.00
_cell.angle_beta   90.00
_cell.angle_gamma   90.00
#
_symmetry.space_group_name_H-M   'P 1'
#
loop_
_entity.id
_entity.type
_entity.pdbx_description
1 polymer ?
#
loop_
_entity_poly.entity_id
_entity_poly.type
_entity_poly.pdbx_seq_one_letter_code
_entity_poly.pdbx_strand_id
1 'polypeptide(L)'
;MPIYEPGLLEIVQEARGRNLFFHTDVAQATTDADIIFVSVNTPTKMFGEGAGKAADLQFWEKTAREILENCRKPNVIVVEKSTLPVRTAEAMARILESGKSSTKFSVVSNPEFLAEGTAIRDLASPDRVLIGGDNAEAIDALAEIYK
;
A
#
# COMPACT_ATOMS: atom_id res chain seq x y z
N MET A 1 12.09 6.96 16.07
CA MET A 1 12.01 6.46 14.68
C MET A 1 12.76 5.13 14.61
N PRO A 2 12.17 4.05 14.07
CA PRO A 2 12.83 2.75 13.98
C PRO A 2 13.91 2.70 12.88
N ILE A 3 13.83 3.60 11.90
CA ILE A 3 14.78 3.70 10.78
C ILE A 3 15.28 5.15 10.72
N TYR A 4 16.58 5.31 10.51
CA TYR A 4 17.17 6.62 10.26
C TYR A 4 17.15 6.90 8.76
N GLU A 5 16.48 7.98 8.40
CA GLU A 5 16.46 8.53 7.04
C GLU A 5 16.64 10.04 7.16
N PRO A 6 17.62 10.65 6.48
CA PRO A 6 17.86 12.10 6.57
C PRO A 6 16.61 12.92 6.20
N GLY A 7 16.19 13.84 7.07
CA GLY A 7 15.04 14.70 6.88
C GLY A 7 13.66 14.08 7.25
N LEU A 8 13.59 12.76 7.47
CA LEU A 8 12.31 12.11 7.77
C LEU A 8 11.75 12.49 9.15
N LEU A 9 12.64 12.63 10.16
CA LEU A 9 12.21 12.96 11.52
C LEU A 9 11.49 14.30 11.57
N GLU A 10 12.06 15.30 10.92
CA GLU A 10 11.54 16.67 10.86
C GLU A 10 10.16 16.69 10.18
N ILE A 11 10.01 16.03 9.04
CA ILE A 11 8.73 15.90 8.31
C ILE A 11 7.66 15.24 9.20
N VAL A 12 8.01 14.14 9.86
CA VAL A 12 7.08 13.43 10.75
C VAL A 12 6.70 14.28 11.95
N GLN A 13 7.64 14.99 12.57
CA GLN A 13 7.34 15.87 13.71
C GLN A 13 6.42 17.02 13.33
N GLU A 14 6.62 17.62 12.16
CA GLU A 14 5.77 18.71 11.66
C GLU A 14 4.35 18.23 11.32
N ALA A 15 4.20 17.04 10.75
CA ALA A 15 2.92 16.50 10.29
C ALA A 15 2.10 15.81 11.40
N ARG A 16 2.78 15.23 12.41
CA ARG A 16 2.16 14.42 13.44
C ARG A 16 1.14 15.21 14.28
N GLY A 17 -0.07 14.66 14.41
CA GLY A 17 -1.19 15.29 15.14
C GLY A 17 -1.89 16.39 14.37
N ARG A 18 -1.40 16.80 13.19
CA ARG A 18 -2.03 17.77 12.30
C ARG A 18 -2.75 17.06 11.14
N ASN A 19 -2.01 16.29 10.37
CA ASN A 19 -2.50 15.51 9.21
C ASN A 19 -1.84 14.13 9.09
N LEU A 20 -0.97 13.76 10.05
CA LEU A 20 -0.36 12.45 10.16
C LEU A 20 -0.69 11.86 11.53
N PHE A 21 -1.37 10.71 11.53
CA PHE A 21 -1.79 9.98 12.72
C PHE A 21 -1.33 8.52 12.60
N PHE A 22 -0.91 7.92 13.73
CA PHE A 22 -0.48 6.53 13.79
C PHE A 22 -1.49 5.74 14.63
N HIS A 23 -1.99 4.65 14.08
CA HIS A 23 -2.94 3.75 14.72
C HIS A 23 -2.46 2.30 14.60
N THR A 24 -2.84 1.50 15.58
CA THR A 24 -2.72 0.03 15.52
C THR A 24 -4.06 -0.64 15.21
N ASP A 25 -5.14 0.13 15.23
CA ASP A 25 -6.49 -0.31 14.87
C ASP A 25 -6.69 -0.15 13.37
N VAL A 26 -6.64 -1.27 12.65
CA VAL A 26 -6.80 -1.30 11.19
C VAL A 26 -8.23 -0.89 10.79
N ALA A 27 -9.25 -1.30 11.58
CA ALA A 27 -10.63 -0.93 11.30
C ALA A 27 -10.82 0.58 11.34
N GLN A 28 -10.30 1.25 12.37
CA GLN A 28 -10.36 2.71 12.47
C GLN A 28 -9.65 3.40 11.30
N ALA A 29 -8.49 2.86 10.87
CA ALA A 29 -7.70 3.47 9.81
C ALA A 29 -8.34 3.30 8.42
N THR A 30 -9.10 2.21 8.18
CA THR A 30 -9.56 1.85 6.84
C THR A 30 -11.05 2.12 6.58
N THR A 31 -11.88 2.28 7.64
CA THR A 31 -13.33 2.41 7.51
C THR A 31 -13.75 3.53 6.55
N ASP A 32 -13.14 4.70 6.67
CA ASP A 32 -13.46 5.92 5.90
C ASP A 32 -12.33 6.35 4.95
N ALA A 33 -11.38 5.46 4.65
CA ALA A 33 -10.28 5.77 3.76
C ALA A 33 -10.74 5.84 2.29
N ASP A 34 -10.25 6.83 1.56
CA ASP A 34 -10.43 6.95 0.10
C ASP A 34 -9.35 6.18 -0.65
N ILE A 35 -8.12 6.24 -0.14
CA ILE A 35 -6.94 5.56 -0.70
C ILE A 35 -6.23 4.82 0.43
N ILE A 36 -5.91 3.55 0.21
CA ILE A 36 -5.18 2.71 1.17
C ILE A 36 -3.88 2.24 0.52
N PHE A 37 -2.74 2.69 1.05
CA PHE A 37 -1.43 2.18 0.66
C PHE A 37 -1.08 0.93 1.46
N VAL A 38 -0.92 -0.18 0.77
CA VAL A 38 -0.50 -1.47 1.34
C VAL A 38 1.01 -1.58 1.23
N SER A 39 1.71 -1.32 2.35
CA SER A 39 3.17 -1.34 2.46
C SER A 39 3.59 -2.35 3.52
N VAL A 40 3.14 -3.58 3.38
CA VAL A 40 3.40 -4.67 4.33
C VAL A 40 4.68 -5.41 4.00
N ASN A 41 5.27 -6.04 5.01
CA ASN A 41 6.45 -6.86 4.81
C ASN A 41 6.13 -8.10 3.96
N THR A 42 7.03 -8.42 3.02
CA THR A 42 6.96 -9.57 2.12
C THR A 42 8.23 -10.42 2.24
N PRO A 43 8.45 -11.08 3.40
CA PRO A 43 9.66 -11.85 3.63
C PRO A 43 9.76 -13.03 2.68
N THR A 44 10.98 -13.56 2.51
CA THR A 44 11.17 -14.83 1.81
C THR A 44 10.52 -15.97 2.58
N LYS A 45 9.77 -16.79 1.88
CA LYS A 45 9.11 -17.98 2.44
C LYS A 45 10.15 -18.93 3.05
N MET A 46 9.97 -19.29 4.32
CA MET A 46 10.95 -20.11 5.05
C MET A 46 10.66 -21.60 5.01
N PHE A 47 9.40 -22.00 4.71
CA PHE A 47 8.95 -23.38 4.76
C PHE A 47 8.04 -23.72 3.57
N GLY A 48 7.95 -25.02 3.26
CA GLY A 48 7.08 -25.55 2.21
C GLY A 48 7.58 -25.29 0.80
N GLU A 49 6.72 -25.51 -0.19
CA GLU A 49 7.05 -25.27 -1.59
C GLU A 49 7.43 -23.81 -1.85
N GLY A 50 8.55 -23.58 -2.52
CA GLY A 50 9.11 -22.27 -2.77
C GLY A 50 9.94 -21.69 -1.63
N ALA A 51 10.23 -22.46 -0.57
CA ALA A 51 11.09 -22.02 0.54
C ALA A 51 12.45 -21.51 0.04
N GLY A 52 12.91 -20.39 0.57
CA GLY A 52 14.15 -19.71 0.20
C GLY A 52 14.12 -18.99 -1.17
N LYS A 53 13.00 -19.01 -1.90
CA LYS A 53 12.89 -18.41 -3.25
C LYS A 53 11.63 -17.57 -3.45
N ALA A 54 10.49 -17.99 -2.88
CA ALA A 54 9.22 -17.31 -3.06
C ALA A 54 8.98 -16.28 -1.95
N ALA A 55 8.25 -15.21 -2.24
CA ALA A 55 7.76 -14.28 -1.24
C ALA A 55 6.66 -14.94 -0.38
N ASP A 56 6.67 -14.67 0.92
CA ASP A 56 5.59 -15.04 1.81
C ASP A 56 4.53 -13.93 1.79
N LEU A 57 3.37 -14.24 1.26
CA LEU A 57 2.29 -13.29 1.05
C LEU A 57 1.23 -13.31 2.18
N GLN A 58 1.45 -14.03 3.28
CA GLN A 58 0.45 -14.15 4.34
C GLN A 58 0.04 -12.80 4.95
N PHE A 59 0.99 -11.89 5.16
CA PHE A 59 0.68 -10.54 5.67
C PHE A 59 -0.12 -9.72 4.65
N TRP A 60 0.21 -9.86 3.39
CA TRP A 60 -0.47 -9.21 2.28
C TRP A 60 -1.92 -9.72 2.13
N GLU A 61 -2.13 -11.05 2.15
CA GLU A 61 -3.47 -11.65 2.11
C GLU A 61 -4.31 -11.25 3.32
N LYS A 62 -3.71 -11.24 4.52
CA LYS A 62 -4.38 -10.81 5.74
C LYS A 62 -4.85 -9.36 5.61
N THR A 63 -3.98 -8.46 5.14
CA THR A 63 -4.32 -7.05 4.92
C THR A 63 -5.46 -6.88 3.92
N ALA A 64 -5.47 -7.62 2.81
CA ALA A 64 -6.56 -7.59 1.84
C ALA A 64 -7.91 -7.98 2.47
N ARG A 65 -7.93 -8.99 3.34
CA ARG A 65 -9.15 -9.40 4.06
C ARG A 65 -9.60 -8.36 5.08
N GLU A 66 -8.67 -7.78 5.84
CA GLU A 66 -8.97 -6.71 6.79
C GLU A 66 -9.54 -5.47 6.10
N ILE A 67 -9.03 -5.10 4.93
CA ILE A 67 -9.58 -4.02 4.08
C ILE A 67 -11.02 -4.36 3.67
N LEU A 68 -11.25 -5.56 3.14
CA LEU A 68 -12.58 -6.02 2.72
C LEU A 68 -13.60 -5.99 3.86
N GLU A 69 -13.20 -6.39 5.06
CA GLU A 69 -14.05 -6.46 6.23
C GLU A 69 -14.40 -5.10 6.82
N ASN A 70 -13.51 -4.13 6.73
CA ASN A 70 -13.62 -2.87 7.47
C ASN A 70 -13.99 -1.65 6.62
N CYS A 71 -13.69 -1.62 5.32
CA CYS A 71 -14.05 -0.49 4.47
C CYS A 71 -15.57 -0.32 4.34
N ARG A 72 -16.04 0.93 4.39
CA ARG A 72 -17.46 1.29 4.30
C ARG A 72 -17.76 2.34 3.24
N LYS A 73 -16.76 2.98 2.67
CA LYS A 73 -16.94 3.91 1.56
C LYS A 73 -17.39 3.18 0.29
N PRO A 74 -18.17 3.83 -0.57
CA PRO A 74 -18.68 3.20 -1.80
C PRO A 74 -17.56 2.89 -2.80
N ASN A 75 -16.50 3.70 -2.85
CA ASN A 75 -15.34 3.49 -3.72
C ASN A 75 -14.06 3.68 -2.90
N VAL A 76 -13.12 2.75 -3.05
CA VAL A 76 -11.82 2.78 -2.36
C VAL A 76 -10.74 2.37 -3.34
N ILE A 77 -9.65 3.14 -3.37
CA ILE A 77 -8.45 2.79 -4.13
C ILE A 77 -7.49 2.06 -3.20
N VAL A 78 -7.06 0.86 -3.60
CA VAL A 78 -6.08 0.06 -2.86
C VAL A 78 -4.78 0.04 -3.66
N VAL A 79 -3.74 0.62 -3.09
CA VAL A 79 -2.43 0.78 -3.74
C VAL A 79 -1.45 -0.25 -3.19
N GLU A 80 -1.01 -1.18 -4.03
CA GLU A 80 0.09 -2.09 -3.70
C GLU A 80 1.42 -1.34 -3.78
N LYS A 81 1.96 -0.97 -2.62
CA LYS A 81 3.25 -0.28 -2.51
C LYS A 81 4.41 -1.23 -2.27
N SER A 82 4.17 -2.38 -1.63
CA SER A 82 5.17 -3.42 -1.39
C SER A 82 5.74 -3.95 -2.71
N THR A 83 7.01 -4.38 -2.68
CA THR A 83 7.62 -5.11 -3.79
C THR A 83 7.07 -6.54 -3.82
N LEU A 84 6.25 -6.83 -4.82
CA LEU A 84 5.46 -8.05 -4.93
C LEU A 84 5.74 -8.79 -6.25
N PRO A 85 5.54 -10.10 -6.30
CA PRO A 85 5.58 -10.86 -7.54
C PRO A 85 4.54 -10.36 -8.55
N VAL A 86 4.80 -10.64 -9.83
CA VAL A 86 3.87 -10.33 -10.93
C VAL A 86 2.49 -10.95 -10.65
N ARG A 87 1.41 -10.20 -10.95
CA ARG A 87 0.00 -10.60 -10.81
C ARG A 87 -0.53 -10.63 -9.38
N THR A 88 0.17 -10.07 -8.39
CA THR A 88 -0.39 -9.95 -7.03
C THR A 88 -1.56 -8.98 -6.97
N ALA A 89 -1.55 -7.90 -7.77
CA ALA A 89 -2.67 -6.97 -7.87
C ALA A 89 -3.97 -7.66 -8.32
N GLU A 90 -3.90 -8.58 -9.29
CA GLU A 90 -5.04 -9.41 -9.70
C GLU A 90 -5.53 -10.33 -8.57
N ALA A 91 -4.62 -10.86 -7.75
CA ALA A 91 -4.97 -11.70 -6.62
C ALA A 91 -5.62 -10.87 -5.50
N MET A 92 -5.14 -9.64 -5.24
CA MET A 92 -5.77 -8.70 -4.31
C MET A 92 -7.19 -8.35 -4.77
N ALA A 93 -7.36 -7.98 -6.03
CA ALA A 93 -8.67 -7.67 -6.60
C ALA A 93 -9.65 -8.83 -6.38
N ARG A 94 -9.26 -10.08 -6.65
CA ARG A 94 -10.08 -11.26 -6.41
C ARG A 94 -10.45 -11.46 -4.94
N ILE A 95 -9.56 -11.17 -3.99
CA ILE A 95 -9.88 -11.24 -2.55
C ILE A 95 -10.93 -10.16 -2.22
N LEU A 96 -10.72 -8.92 -2.66
CA LEU A 96 -11.60 -7.80 -2.39
C LEU A 96 -12.99 -7.98 -3.05
N GLU A 97 -13.06 -8.64 -4.21
CA GLU A 97 -14.31 -8.99 -4.90
C GLU A 97 -15.02 -10.21 -4.31
N SER A 98 -14.32 -11.08 -3.57
CA SER A 98 -14.88 -12.33 -3.03
C SER A 98 -15.90 -12.14 -1.92
N GLY A 99 -15.93 -10.96 -1.29
CA GLY A 99 -16.81 -10.62 -0.18
C GLY A 99 -18.13 -10.00 -0.63
N LYS A 100 -19.10 -9.93 0.30
CA LYS A 100 -20.38 -9.24 0.11
C LYS A 100 -20.28 -7.76 0.52
N SER A 101 -19.18 -7.09 0.19
CA SER A 101 -19.04 -5.66 0.46
C SER A 101 -19.83 -4.84 -0.56
N SER A 102 -20.43 -3.74 -0.13
CA SER A 102 -20.99 -2.72 -1.03
C SER A 102 -19.92 -1.78 -1.59
N THR A 103 -18.69 -1.86 -1.06
CA THR A 103 -17.53 -1.08 -1.50
C THR A 103 -17.02 -1.61 -2.83
N LYS A 104 -16.85 -0.73 -3.81
CA LYS A 104 -16.12 -1.00 -5.05
C LYS A 104 -14.64 -0.69 -4.83
N PHE A 105 -13.79 -1.69 -4.98
CA PHE A 105 -12.35 -1.53 -4.86
C PHE A 105 -11.70 -1.38 -6.23
N SER A 106 -10.74 -0.45 -6.34
CA SER A 106 -9.86 -0.30 -7.50
C SER A 106 -8.43 -0.58 -7.05
N VAL A 107 -7.85 -1.67 -7.53
CA VAL A 107 -6.48 -2.06 -7.15
C VAL A 107 -5.49 -1.45 -8.13
N VAL A 108 -4.47 -0.78 -7.60
CA VAL A 108 -3.41 -0.12 -8.38
C VAL A 108 -2.05 -0.57 -7.85
N SER A 109 -1.16 -0.97 -8.72
CA SER A 109 0.23 -1.29 -8.39
C SER A 109 1.10 -0.05 -8.52
N ASN A 110 1.83 0.28 -7.45
CA ASN A 110 2.73 1.43 -7.41
C ASN A 110 3.98 1.08 -6.59
N PRO A 111 4.86 0.22 -7.11
CA PRO A 111 6.10 -0.13 -6.43
C PRO A 111 6.98 1.12 -6.24
N GLU A 112 7.71 1.16 -5.14
CA GLU A 112 8.68 2.20 -4.85
C GLU A 112 10.07 1.84 -5.40
N PHE A 113 10.88 2.86 -5.66
CA PHE A 113 12.27 2.74 -6.13
C PHE A 113 13.19 3.60 -5.28
N LEU A 114 12.94 3.65 -3.97
CA LEU A 114 13.67 4.50 -3.03
C LEU A 114 14.93 3.79 -2.53
N ALA A 115 16.04 4.52 -2.42
CA ALA A 115 17.25 4.03 -1.79
C ALA A 115 17.33 4.50 -0.33
N GLU A 116 17.78 3.62 0.56
CA GLU A 116 18.04 3.97 1.96
C GLU A 116 19.08 5.09 2.05
N GLY A 117 18.81 6.09 2.89
CA GLY A 117 19.66 7.27 3.06
C GLY A 117 19.39 8.40 2.07
N THR A 118 18.58 8.19 1.03
CA THR A 118 18.18 9.21 0.06
C THR A 118 16.68 9.21 -0.25
N ALA A 119 15.91 8.40 0.47
CA ALA A 119 14.51 8.14 0.18
C ALA A 119 13.63 9.41 0.13
N ILE A 120 13.87 10.38 1.03
CA ILE A 120 13.13 11.65 1.02
C ILE A 120 13.39 12.44 -0.26
N ARG A 121 14.65 12.54 -0.67
CA ARG A 121 15.03 13.22 -1.93
C ARG A 121 14.46 12.48 -3.14
N ASP A 122 14.60 11.17 -3.16
CA ASP A 122 14.16 10.32 -4.27
C ASP A 122 12.62 10.35 -4.41
N LEU A 123 11.89 10.50 -3.31
CA LEU A 123 10.44 10.70 -3.33
C LEU A 123 10.03 12.10 -3.81
N ALA A 124 10.77 13.13 -3.37
CA ALA A 124 10.48 14.52 -3.75
C ALA A 124 10.84 14.84 -5.22
N SER A 125 11.79 14.10 -5.80
CA SER A 125 12.23 14.27 -7.19
C SER A 125 12.55 12.90 -7.81
N PRO A 126 11.54 12.06 -8.05
CA PRO A 126 11.74 10.72 -8.56
C PRO A 126 12.14 10.72 -10.04
N ASP A 127 13.08 9.86 -10.42
CA ASP A 127 13.41 9.62 -11.83
C ASP A 127 12.21 9.04 -12.61
N ARG A 128 11.36 8.29 -11.92
CA ARG A 128 10.13 7.70 -12.45
C ARG A 128 9.15 7.34 -11.34
N VAL A 129 7.88 7.41 -11.66
CA VAL A 129 6.79 6.82 -10.87
C VAL A 129 6.09 5.79 -11.74
N LEU A 130 6.00 4.54 -11.28
CA LEU A 130 5.29 3.47 -11.97
C LEU A 130 3.91 3.30 -11.33
N ILE A 131 2.86 3.42 -12.14
CA ILE A 131 1.48 3.20 -11.72
C ILE A 131 0.83 2.26 -12.74
N GLY A 132 0.30 1.14 -12.26
CA GLY A 132 -0.38 0.13 -13.10
C GLY A 132 -1.73 -0.25 -12.52
N GLY A 133 -2.73 -0.41 -13.37
CA GLY A 133 -4.09 -0.81 -12.96
C GLY A 133 -5.06 -0.73 -14.14
N ASP A 134 -6.29 -1.20 -13.92
CA ASP A 134 -7.34 -1.25 -14.94
C ASP A 134 -8.34 -0.09 -14.86
N ASN A 135 -8.31 0.70 -13.79
CA ASN A 135 -9.19 1.83 -13.56
C ASN A 135 -8.46 3.16 -13.79
N ALA A 136 -8.78 3.86 -14.86
CA ALA A 136 -8.14 5.13 -15.23
C ALA A 136 -8.34 6.22 -14.16
N GLU A 137 -9.52 6.32 -13.55
CA GLU A 137 -9.80 7.32 -12.50
C GLU A 137 -8.94 7.07 -11.25
N ALA A 138 -8.70 5.81 -10.88
CA ALA A 138 -7.83 5.44 -9.76
C ALA A 138 -6.36 5.73 -10.06
N ILE A 139 -5.93 5.48 -11.31
CA ILE A 139 -4.57 5.82 -11.78
C ILE A 139 -4.36 7.34 -11.73
N ASP A 140 -5.30 8.12 -12.26
CA ASP A 140 -5.22 9.58 -12.27
C ASP A 140 -5.22 10.15 -10.85
N ALA A 141 -6.09 9.65 -9.95
CA ALA A 141 -6.14 10.06 -8.56
C ALA A 141 -4.80 9.78 -7.83
N LEU A 142 -4.18 8.62 -8.09
CA LEU A 142 -2.88 8.32 -7.52
C LEU A 142 -1.77 9.18 -8.13
N ALA A 143 -1.82 9.45 -9.43
CA ALA A 143 -0.83 10.29 -10.11
C ALA A 143 -0.84 11.75 -9.58
N GLU A 144 -2.01 12.29 -9.16
CA GLU A 144 -2.10 13.62 -8.54
C GLU A 144 -1.31 13.73 -7.23
N ILE A 145 -1.12 12.62 -6.49
CA ILE A 145 -0.33 12.61 -5.23
C ILE A 145 1.17 12.86 -5.51
N TYR A 146 1.64 12.55 -6.73
CA TYR A 146 3.05 12.68 -7.12
C TYR A 146 3.34 13.99 -7.90
N LYS A 147 2.38 14.89 -8.06
CA LYS A 147 2.55 16.21 -8.69
C LYS A 147 2.88 17.29 -7.68
#